data_af808bbf251c85bcfdd8efec23595e7c
#
_entry.id   af808bbf251c85bcfdd8efec23595e7c
#
_cell.length_a   1.000
_cell.length_b   1.000
_cell.length_c   1.000
_cell.angle_alpha   90.00
_cell.angle_beta   90.00
_cell.angle_gamma   90.00
#
_symmetry.space_group_name_H-M   'P 1'
#
loop_
_entity.id
_entity.type
_entity.pdbx_description
1 polymer ?
#
loop_
_entity_poly.entity_id
_entity_poly.type
_entity_poly.pdbx_seq_one_letter_code
_entity_poly.pdbx_strand_id
1 'polypeptide(L)'
;MTAPRRAPSPGRGRALAVLLLLLGGSRAGAQPAAYPAPVEGDFVIRDFAFDSGERMAELRIHYRTLGTPRRDADGIVRNAVLVLHGTTGSGANFLTPTFAGRLFGAGQLLDARRYFIILPDGIGHGRSSRPSEGLHARFPRYTYDDMVRAQSRLVTEHLRVNHLRLVMGTSMGGMHTWVWGYTHPGFMDALMPLASAPVQIAGRNRMMRRMISDAIRTDPEWRGGEYTAQPRGLAGAVHILMMMTSSPLQQKAAPTREAADSLLERTVRRYLSTMDANDMLYAFDASRDYDPSPHLGAIRAPLLAVNSADDLVNPPELGILEREIRRVPRGRFVLIPTSDATRGHGTHSLPDVWGRYLAELLAQSETP
;
A
#
# COMPACT_ATOMS: atom_id res chain seq x y z
N MET A 1 -85.91 -26.25 26.91
CA MET A 1 -86.02 -27.29 25.86
C MET A 1 -84.61 -27.70 25.44
N THR A 2 -84.23 -28.91 25.85
CA THR A 2 -82.91 -29.50 25.75
C THR A 2 -82.74 -30.24 24.43
N ALA A 3 -81.66 -30.00 23.76
CA ALA A 3 -81.20 -30.84 22.61
C ALA A 3 -79.97 -31.64 22.93
N PRO A 4 -79.82 -32.88 22.43
CA PRO A 4 -78.88 -33.85 22.99
C PRO A 4 -77.49 -33.80 22.40
N ARG A 5 -76.53 -34.19 23.22
CA ARG A 5 -75.14 -34.43 22.92
C ARG A 5 -74.91 -35.64 21.98
N ARG A 6 -74.11 -35.51 20.95
CA ARG A 6 -73.54 -36.62 20.21
C ARG A 6 -72.07 -36.84 20.58
N ALA A 7 -71.68 -38.10 20.78
CA ALA A 7 -70.34 -38.59 21.11
C ALA A 7 -69.38 -38.57 19.93
N PRO A 8 -68.07 -38.52 20.19
CA PRO A 8 -67.07 -38.48 19.11
C PRO A 8 -66.66 -39.86 18.63
N SER A 9 -66.42 -40.00 17.34
CA SER A 9 -65.82 -41.18 16.67
C SER A 9 -64.27 -41.15 16.70
N PRO A 10 -63.62 -42.31 16.65
CA PRO A 10 -62.17 -42.39 16.82
C PRO A 10 -61.42 -42.02 15.55
N GLY A 11 -60.48 -41.05 15.67
CA GLY A 11 -59.60 -40.62 14.61
C GLY A 11 -58.47 -41.59 14.38
N ARG A 12 -58.26 -41.89 13.10
CA ARG A 12 -57.15 -42.66 12.56
C ARG A 12 -55.81 -41.92 12.77
N GLY A 13 -54.87 -42.55 13.51
CA GLY A 13 -53.52 -42.06 13.64
C GLY A 13 -52.78 -41.99 12.30
N ARG A 14 -52.29 -40.81 11.94
CA ARG A 14 -51.29 -40.60 10.88
C ARG A 14 -49.94 -40.53 11.56
N ALA A 15 -49.09 -41.53 11.30
CA ALA A 15 -47.69 -41.53 11.65
C ALA A 15 -46.98 -40.41 10.87
N LEU A 16 -46.45 -39.44 11.58
CA LEU A 16 -45.61 -38.36 11.03
C LEU A 16 -44.18 -38.92 10.92
N ALA A 17 -43.75 -39.28 9.71
CA ALA A 17 -42.36 -39.63 9.46
C ALA A 17 -41.55 -38.32 9.51
N VAL A 18 -40.72 -38.15 10.54
CA VAL A 18 -39.74 -37.06 10.64
C VAL A 18 -38.57 -37.39 9.73
N LEU A 19 -38.53 -36.75 8.58
CA LEU A 19 -37.39 -36.82 7.66
C LEU A 19 -36.28 -35.91 8.21
N LEU A 20 -35.27 -36.47 8.86
CA LEU A 20 -34.05 -35.79 9.27
C LEU A 20 -33.25 -35.45 7.98
N LEU A 21 -33.40 -34.23 7.47
CA LEU A 21 -32.52 -33.63 6.49
C LEU A 21 -31.18 -33.35 7.19
N LEU A 22 -30.21 -34.22 7.00
CA LEU A 22 -28.79 -33.93 7.26
C LEU A 22 -28.35 -32.84 6.31
N LEU A 23 -28.40 -31.58 6.77
CA LEU A 23 -27.72 -30.47 6.15
C LEU A 23 -26.21 -30.72 6.26
N GLY A 24 -25.66 -31.44 5.28
CA GLY A 24 -24.24 -31.48 5.01
C GLY A 24 -23.77 -30.06 4.71
N GLY A 25 -23.29 -29.35 5.73
CA GLY A 25 -22.61 -28.09 5.57
C GLY A 25 -21.35 -28.31 4.73
N SER A 26 -21.45 -28.09 3.42
CA SER A 26 -20.27 -27.94 2.59
C SER A 26 -19.46 -26.78 3.17
N ARG A 27 -18.37 -27.11 3.89
CA ARG A 27 -17.31 -26.13 4.13
C ARG A 27 -16.90 -25.64 2.75
N ALA A 28 -17.26 -24.42 2.40
CA ALA A 28 -16.68 -23.72 1.28
C ALA A 28 -15.16 -23.70 1.53
N GLY A 29 -14.45 -24.64 0.94
CA GLY A 29 -13.00 -24.65 0.94
C GLY A 29 -12.57 -23.31 0.36
N ALA A 30 -11.76 -22.55 1.09
CA ALA A 30 -11.16 -21.35 0.56
C ALA A 30 -10.53 -21.72 -0.79
N GLN A 31 -10.97 -21.07 -1.86
CA GLN A 31 -10.36 -21.26 -3.17
C GLN A 31 -8.85 -21.02 -3.03
N PRO A 32 -7.98 -21.92 -3.52
CA PRO A 32 -6.54 -21.71 -3.44
C PRO A 32 -6.21 -20.31 -3.97
N ALA A 33 -5.37 -19.59 -3.25
CA ALA A 33 -4.93 -18.27 -3.70
C ALA A 33 -4.38 -18.39 -5.13
N ALA A 34 -4.77 -17.44 -5.99
CA ALA A 34 -4.37 -17.45 -7.41
C ALA A 34 -2.83 -17.30 -7.61
N TYR A 35 -2.06 -17.14 -6.54
CA TYR A 35 -0.61 -16.97 -6.49
C TYR A 35 -0.01 -17.76 -5.32
N PRO A 36 1.31 -18.08 -5.35
CA PRO A 36 1.97 -18.80 -4.27
C PRO A 36 1.87 -18.08 -2.92
N ALA A 37 1.89 -18.85 -1.83
CA ALA A 37 1.99 -18.27 -0.48
C ALA A 37 3.32 -17.50 -0.34
N PRO A 38 3.32 -16.29 0.26
CA PRO A 38 4.53 -15.55 0.51
C PRO A 38 5.40 -16.23 1.56
N VAL A 39 6.72 -16.06 1.43
CA VAL A 39 7.70 -16.33 2.49
C VAL A 39 7.94 -15.03 3.24
N GLU A 40 7.77 -15.04 4.56
CA GLU A 40 8.00 -13.88 5.43
C GLU A 40 9.35 -14.01 6.14
N GLY A 41 9.99 -12.87 6.41
CA GLY A 41 11.24 -12.80 7.16
C GLY A 41 11.50 -11.41 7.73
N ASP A 42 12.48 -11.37 8.63
CA ASP A 42 12.99 -10.14 9.22
C ASP A 42 14.48 -9.98 8.90
N PHE A 43 14.88 -8.77 8.55
CA PHE A 43 16.27 -8.37 8.42
C PHE A 43 16.60 -7.33 9.48
N VAL A 44 17.53 -7.64 10.37
CA VAL A 44 17.99 -6.71 11.41
C VAL A 44 19.24 -5.99 10.94
N ILE A 45 19.11 -4.69 10.73
CA ILE A 45 20.22 -3.81 10.38
C ILE A 45 20.81 -3.28 11.69
N ARG A 46 22.08 -3.63 11.95
CA ARG A 46 22.79 -3.17 13.13
C ARG A 46 23.35 -1.76 12.93
N ASP A 47 23.33 -0.95 14.01
CA ASP A 47 23.88 0.40 14.05
C ASP A 47 23.42 1.31 12.91
N PHE A 48 22.12 1.28 12.58
CA PHE A 48 21.57 2.11 11.52
C PHE A 48 21.65 3.59 11.90
N ALA A 49 22.34 4.37 11.07
CA ALA A 49 22.43 5.82 11.21
C ALA A 49 21.36 6.49 10.35
N PHE A 50 20.50 7.31 10.96
CA PHE A 50 19.49 8.11 10.27
C PHE A 50 20.07 9.44 9.79
N ASP A 51 19.46 10.04 8.78
CA ASP A 51 19.84 11.36 8.27
C ASP A 51 19.66 12.48 9.33
N SER A 52 18.81 12.24 10.35
CA SER A 52 18.70 13.11 11.53
C SER A 52 19.94 13.14 12.41
N GLY A 53 20.92 12.25 12.18
CA GLY A 53 22.10 12.05 13.04
C GLY A 53 21.84 11.06 14.19
N GLU A 54 20.60 10.66 14.42
CA GLU A 54 20.25 9.64 15.41
C GLU A 54 20.68 8.25 14.95
N ARG A 55 20.82 7.32 15.89
CA ARG A 55 21.21 5.93 15.61
C ARG A 55 20.27 4.95 16.30
N MET A 56 20.04 3.80 15.67
CA MET A 56 19.33 2.67 16.27
C MET A 56 20.23 1.43 16.23
N ALA A 57 20.48 0.84 17.40
CA ALA A 57 21.34 -0.33 17.51
C ALA A 57 20.84 -1.51 16.68
N GLU A 58 19.53 -1.73 16.63
CA GLU A 58 18.89 -2.78 15.84
C GLU A 58 17.63 -2.23 15.15
N LEU A 59 17.70 -2.01 13.85
CA LEU A 59 16.57 -1.65 13.00
C LEU A 59 16.07 -2.91 12.29
N ARG A 60 14.89 -3.39 12.66
CA ARG A 60 14.22 -4.52 11.99
C ARG A 60 13.45 -4.04 10.77
N ILE A 61 13.70 -4.67 9.63
CA ILE A 61 12.92 -4.54 8.39
C ILE A 61 12.22 -5.88 8.14
N HIS A 62 10.92 -5.90 8.30
CA HIS A 62 10.08 -7.04 7.92
C HIS A 62 9.84 -7.04 6.42
N TYR A 63 9.81 -8.22 5.81
CA TYR A 63 9.56 -8.36 4.37
C TYR A 63 8.79 -9.63 4.05
N ARG A 64 8.23 -9.65 2.85
CA ARG A 64 7.63 -10.84 2.23
C ARG A 64 8.22 -11.03 0.84
N THR A 65 8.39 -12.28 0.44
CA THR A 65 8.83 -12.63 -0.92
C THR A 65 7.92 -13.66 -1.55
N LEU A 66 7.79 -13.60 -2.88
CA LEU A 66 7.14 -14.63 -3.68
C LEU A 66 8.08 -15.02 -4.83
N GLY A 67 8.11 -16.30 -5.16
CA GLY A 67 9.03 -16.83 -6.17
C GLY A 67 10.48 -16.96 -5.68
N THR A 68 11.40 -17.13 -6.60
CA THR A 68 12.83 -17.33 -6.30
C THR A 68 13.72 -16.49 -7.22
N PRO A 69 14.87 -15.98 -6.72
CA PRO A 69 15.81 -15.24 -7.55
C PRO A 69 16.46 -16.17 -8.60
N ARG A 70 16.58 -15.69 -9.83
CA ARG A 70 17.26 -16.38 -10.93
C ARG A 70 18.44 -15.57 -11.40
N ARG A 71 19.61 -16.22 -11.42
CA ARG A 71 20.85 -15.60 -11.86
C ARG A 71 21.18 -16.06 -13.28
N ASP A 72 21.74 -15.13 -14.05
CA ASP A 72 22.36 -15.45 -15.34
C ASP A 72 23.76 -16.06 -15.19
N ALA A 73 24.45 -16.30 -16.31
CA ALA A 73 25.78 -16.85 -16.32
C ALA A 73 26.83 -15.96 -15.61
N ASP A 74 26.58 -14.65 -15.56
CA ASP A 74 27.45 -13.68 -14.88
C ASP A 74 27.08 -13.50 -13.39
N GLY A 75 26.15 -14.29 -12.89
CA GLY A 75 25.69 -14.25 -11.50
C GLY A 75 24.75 -13.05 -11.19
N ILE A 76 24.24 -12.37 -12.20
CA ILE A 76 23.31 -11.25 -12.04
C ILE A 76 21.88 -11.77 -11.88
N VAL A 77 21.17 -11.29 -10.87
CA VAL A 77 19.73 -11.58 -10.70
C VAL A 77 18.93 -10.78 -11.74
N ARG A 78 18.18 -11.47 -12.60
CA ARG A 78 17.46 -10.85 -13.72
C ARG A 78 15.94 -10.75 -13.53
N ASN A 79 15.41 -11.30 -12.45
CA ASN A 79 13.97 -11.43 -12.26
C ASN A 79 13.44 -10.84 -10.96
N ALA A 80 14.25 -10.09 -10.20
CA ALA A 80 13.79 -9.52 -8.94
C ALA A 80 12.95 -8.26 -9.16
N VAL A 81 11.80 -8.17 -8.50
CA VAL A 81 10.87 -7.04 -8.55
C VAL A 81 10.64 -6.52 -7.15
N LEU A 82 10.94 -5.24 -6.93
CA LEU A 82 10.70 -4.56 -5.66
C LEU A 82 9.40 -3.76 -5.75
N VAL A 83 8.44 -4.04 -4.85
CA VAL A 83 7.13 -3.35 -4.81
C VAL A 83 6.96 -2.65 -3.48
N LEU A 84 6.78 -1.32 -3.50
CA LEU A 84 6.85 -0.42 -2.36
C LEU A 84 5.47 0.17 -2.02
N HIS A 85 5.07 0.05 -0.73
CA HIS A 85 3.73 0.43 -0.26
C HIS A 85 3.57 1.93 0.03
N GLY A 86 2.31 2.38 0.17
CA GLY A 86 1.94 3.75 0.51
C GLY A 86 2.04 4.06 2.01
N THR A 87 1.88 5.35 2.37
CA THR A 87 2.11 5.93 3.71
C THR A 87 1.40 5.20 4.86
N THR A 88 0.22 4.64 4.65
CA THR A 88 -0.56 3.96 5.71
C THR A 88 -0.59 2.45 5.51
N GLY A 89 0.32 1.92 4.71
CA GLY A 89 0.33 0.52 4.31
C GLY A 89 1.51 -0.27 4.84
N SER A 90 1.63 -1.46 4.28
CA SER A 90 2.76 -2.39 4.47
C SER A 90 2.87 -3.27 3.23
N GLY A 91 3.90 -4.10 3.12
CA GLY A 91 4.02 -5.08 2.05
C GLY A 91 2.82 -6.04 1.95
N ALA A 92 2.13 -6.30 3.07
CA ALA A 92 0.93 -7.13 3.09
C ALA A 92 -0.24 -6.55 2.28
N ASN A 93 -0.30 -5.23 2.09
CA ASN A 93 -1.37 -4.60 1.32
C ASN A 93 -1.41 -5.01 -0.16
N PHE A 94 -0.30 -5.53 -0.67
CA PHE A 94 -0.24 -6.07 -2.03
C PHE A 94 -0.77 -7.50 -2.13
N LEU A 95 -0.90 -8.22 -1.01
CA LEU A 95 -1.36 -9.61 -0.97
C LEU A 95 -2.90 -9.70 -0.90
N THR A 96 -3.56 -9.01 -1.81
CA THR A 96 -5.03 -9.00 -1.93
C THR A 96 -5.48 -9.62 -3.25
N PRO A 97 -6.72 -10.12 -3.34
CA PRO A 97 -7.27 -10.60 -4.61
C PRO A 97 -7.25 -9.54 -5.71
N THR A 98 -7.39 -8.26 -5.35
CA THR A 98 -7.43 -7.13 -6.29
C THR A 98 -6.05 -6.67 -6.75
N PHE A 99 -4.96 -7.02 -6.05
CA PHE A 99 -3.60 -6.67 -6.44
C PHE A 99 -2.79 -7.93 -6.83
N ALA A 100 -2.38 -8.76 -5.85
CA ALA A 100 -1.63 -9.99 -6.13
C ALA A 100 -2.42 -10.96 -7.00
N GLY A 101 -3.73 -11.08 -6.78
CA GLY A 101 -4.62 -11.90 -7.60
C GLY A 101 -4.72 -11.47 -9.07
N ARG A 102 -4.24 -10.26 -9.40
CA ARG A 102 -4.22 -9.70 -10.76
C ARG A 102 -2.82 -9.60 -11.37
N LEU A 103 -1.77 -9.73 -10.54
CA LEU A 103 -0.40 -9.54 -11.01
C LEU A 103 0.52 -10.75 -10.79
N PHE A 104 0.35 -11.51 -9.70
CA PHE A 104 1.35 -12.47 -9.23
C PHE A 104 0.99 -13.93 -9.56
N GLY A 105 -0.20 -14.18 -10.05
CA GLY A 105 -0.66 -15.51 -10.45
C GLY A 105 -0.04 -16.01 -11.74
N ALA A 106 -0.29 -17.28 -12.03
CA ALA A 106 0.22 -17.95 -13.22
C ALA A 106 -0.19 -17.25 -14.52
N GLY A 107 0.78 -16.90 -15.35
CA GLY A 107 0.56 -16.22 -16.65
C GLY A 107 0.27 -14.71 -16.53
N GLN A 108 0.24 -14.14 -15.32
CA GLN A 108 0.05 -12.72 -15.12
C GLN A 108 1.37 -11.93 -15.27
N LEU A 109 1.28 -10.60 -15.33
CA LEU A 109 2.40 -9.72 -15.67
C LEU A 109 3.63 -9.91 -14.76
N LEU A 110 3.43 -10.13 -13.48
CA LEU A 110 4.47 -10.40 -12.49
C LEU A 110 4.31 -11.81 -11.89
N ASP A 111 4.06 -12.81 -12.75
CA ASP A 111 3.91 -14.23 -12.36
C ASP A 111 5.04 -14.66 -11.42
N ALA A 112 4.71 -15.00 -10.17
CA ALA A 112 5.68 -15.39 -9.13
C ALA A 112 6.47 -16.68 -9.44
N ARG A 113 6.08 -17.44 -10.48
CA ARG A 113 6.89 -18.55 -11.00
C ARG A 113 8.03 -18.07 -11.89
N ARG A 114 7.95 -16.82 -12.40
CA ARG A 114 8.97 -16.19 -13.27
C ARG A 114 9.74 -15.12 -12.52
N TYR A 115 9.10 -14.36 -11.66
CA TYR A 115 9.66 -13.22 -10.92
C TYR A 115 9.90 -13.57 -9.47
N PHE A 116 10.92 -12.94 -8.89
CA PHE A 116 11.18 -12.90 -7.45
C PHE A 116 10.66 -11.56 -6.92
N ILE A 117 9.48 -11.58 -6.34
CA ILE A 117 8.76 -10.39 -5.88
C ILE A 117 9.14 -10.12 -4.43
N ILE A 118 9.56 -8.90 -4.13
CA ILE A 118 10.03 -8.44 -2.81
C ILE A 118 9.08 -7.35 -2.32
N LEU A 119 8.45 -7.57 -1.16
CA LEU A 119 7.44 -6.69 -0.54
C LEU A 119 7.92 -6.31 0.87
N PRO A 120 8.81 -5.31 1.04
CA PRO A 120 9.23 -4.88 2.37
C PRO A 120 8.15 -4.06 3.06
N ASP A 121 8.13 -4.14 4.38
CA ASP A 121 7.51 -3.12 5.23
C ASP A 121 8.53 -2.00 5.45
N GLY A 122 8.16 -0.75 5.22
CA GLY A 122 9.05 0.38 5.43
C GLY A 122 9.34 0.63 6.92
N ILE A 123 10.39 1.39 7.24
CA ILE A 123 10.62 1.90 8.60
C ILE A 123 9.34 2.60 9.08
N GLY A 124 8.91 2.33 10.31
CA GLY A 124 7.70 2.91 10.88
C GLY A 124 6.39 2.25 10.43
N HIS A 125 6.44 1.15 9.67
CA HIS A 125 5.26 0.53 9.06
C HIS A 125 5.22 -0.99 9.26
N GLY A 126 4.01 -1.52 9.25
CA GLY A 126 3.76 -2.97 9.26
C GLY A 126 4.39 -3.67 10.46
N ARG A 127 5.29 -4.61 10.21
CA ARG A 127 6.03 -5.36 11.23
C ARG A 127 7.51 -4.95 11.29
N SER A 128 7.94 -3.92 10.57
CA SER A 128 9.25 -3.28 10.74
C SER A 128 9.28 -2.49 12.03
N SER A 129 10.48 -2.11 12.51
CA SER A 129 10.62 -1.22 13.68
C SER A 129 9.81 0.05 13.49
N ARG A 130 9.00 0.42 14.49
CA ARG A 130 8.07 1.54 14.43
C ARG A 130 7.89 2.22 15.80
N PRO A 131 7.45 3.48 15.84
CA PRO A 131 7.27 4.23 17.07
C PRO A 131 6.42 3.54 18.13
N SER A 132 5.28 2.96 17.76
CA SER A 132 4.36 2.27 18.66
C SER A 132 4.94 1.01 19.35
N GLU A 133 6.09 0.51 18.91
CA GLU A 133 6.78 -0.65 19.51
C GLU A 133 7.77 -0.24 20.62
N GLY A 134 7.38 0.65 21.51
CA GLY A 134 8.08 0.94 22.77
C GLY A 134 8.93 2.21 22.82
N LEU A 135 9.40 2.73 21.68
CA LEU A 135 10.14 4.02 21.66
C LEU A 135 9.21 5.23 21.62
N HIS A 136 8.00 5.07 21.15
CA HIS A 136 7.00 6.13 21.03
C HIS A 136 7.58 7.39 20.36
N ALA A 137 7.42 8.57 20.95
CA ALA A 137 7.97 9.82 20.43
C ALA A 137 9.51 9.94 20.52
N ARG A 138 10.20 8.94 21.09
CA ARG A 138 11.67 8.84 21.09
C ARG A 138 12.21 7.97 19.96
N PHE A 139 11.34 7.46 19.07
CA PHE A 139 11.78 6.77 17.86
C PHE A 139 12.59 7.74 16.98
N PRO A 140 13.72 7.32 16.39
CA PRO A 140 14.52 8.20 15.53
C PRO A 140 13.69 8.78 14.38
N ARG A 141 13.91 10.05 14.09
CA ARG A 141 13.24 10.71 12.95
C ARG A 141 13.87 10.22 11.65
N TYR A 142 13.09 9.51 10.86
CA TYR A 142 13.52 8.97 9.56
C TYR A 142 12.97 9.78 8.38
N THR A 143 13.65 9.65 7.25
CA THR A 143 13.30 10.26 5.96
C THR A 143 12.98 9.17 4.92
N TYR A 144 12.53 9.58 3.73
CA TYR A 144 12.39 8.65 2.61
C TYR A 144 13.75 8.12 2.12
N ASP A 145 14.81 8.91 2.22
CA ASP A 145 16.17 8.45 1.91
C ASP A 145 16.63 7.38 2.90
N ASP A 146 16.34 7.53 4.20
CA ASP A 146 16.57 6.48 5.20
C ASP A 146 15.82 5.19 4.86
N MET A 147 14.55 5.32 4.45
CA MET A 147 13.72 4.17 4.09
C MET A 147 14.27 3.45 2.85
N VAL A 148 14.68 4.18 1.82
CA VAL A 148 15.29 3.62 0.59
C VAL A 148 16.63 2.97 0.92
N ARG A 149 17.46 3.58 1.78
CA ARG A 149 18.73 3.01 2.24
C ARG A 149 18.52 1.68 2.98
N ALA A 150 17.52 1.60 3.86
CA ALA A 150 17.17 0.35 4.54
C ALA A 150 16.66 -0.72 3.56
N GLN A 151 15.83 -0.33 2.58
CA GLN A 151 15.36 -1.21 1.51
C GLN A 151 16.51 -1.72 0.65
N SER A 152 17.45 -0.86 0.30
CA SER A 152 18.64 -1.24 -0.49
C SER A 152 19.52 -2.26 0.25
N ARG A 153 19.72 -2.06 1.56
CA ARG A 153 20.44 -3.02 2.39
C ARG A 153 19.71 -4.37 2.51
N LEU A 154 18.39 -4.38 2.67
CA LEU A 154 17.58 -5.59 2.63
C LEU A 154 17.81 -6.35 1.31
N VAL A 155 17.70 -5.65 0.19
CA VAL A 155 17.82 -6.24 -1.16
C VAL A 155 19.24 -6.78 -1.39
N THR A 156 20.27 -6.01 -1.08
CA THR A 156 21.66 -6.34 -1.42
C THR A 156 22.34 -7.23 -0.39
N GLU A 157 22.22 -6.90 0.91
CA GLU A 157 22.96 -7.57 1.98
C GLU A 157 22.24 -8.85 2.45
N HIS A 158 20.91 -8.83 2.57
CA HIS A 158 20.16 -9.96 3.10
C HIS A 158 19.65 -10.89 2.00
N LEU A 159 18.93 -10.36 1.01
CA LEU A 159 18.37 -11.15 -0.08
C LEU A 159 19.39 -11.48 -1.19
N ARG A 160 20.59 -10.87 -1.13
CA ARG A 160 21.70 -11.09 -2.09
C ARG A 160 21.29 -10.82 -3.54
N VAL A 161 20.38 -9.86 -3.74
CA VAL A 161 19.96 -9.39 -5.06
C VAL A 161 20.88 -8.25 -5.47
N ASN A 162 21.57 -8.42 -6.59
CA ASN A 162 22.53 -7.46 -7.12
C ASN A 162 22.01 -6.66 -8.33
N HIS A 163 20.77 -6.92 -8.77
CA HIS A 163 20.09 -6.17 -9.80
C HIS A 163 18.56 -6.39 -9.72
N LEU A 164 17.77 -5.38 -10.04
CA LEU A 164 16.31 -5.43 -10.04
C LEU A 164 15.76 -5.33 -11.47
N ARG A 165 14.88 -6.23 -11.83
CA ARG A 165 14.13 -6.14 -13.09
C ARG A 165 13.18 -4.94 -13.09
N LEU A 166 12.60 -4.62 -11.92
CA LEU A 166 11.65 -3.53 -11.76
C LEU A 166 11.67 -3.03 -10.32
N VAL A 167 11.62 -1.71 -10.15
CA VAL A 167 11.17 -1.08 -8.92
C VAL A 167 9.86 -0.37 -9.21
N MET A 168 8.81 -0.72 -8.47
CA MET A 168 7.52 -0.04 -8.55
C MET A 168 6.99 0.27 -7.16
N GLY A 169 6.15 1.28 -7.07
CA GLY A 169 5.56 1.62 -5.80
C GLY A 169 4.34 2.51 -5.92
N THR A 170 3.53 2.51 -4.87
CA THR A 170 2.26 3.22 -4.81
C THR A 170 2.35 4.36 -3.82
N SER A 171 1.94 5.58 -4.19
CA SER A 171 1.94 6.76 -3.30
C SER A 171 3.34 7.02 -2.69
N MET A 172 3.53 6.86 -1.38
CA MET A 172 4.85 6.91 -0.72
C MET A 172 5.85 5.96 -1.41
N GLY A 173 5.45 4.73 -1.70
CA GLY A 173 6.30 3.79 -2.44
C GLY A 173 6.63 4.27 -3.87
N GLY A 174 5.71 5.01 -4.50
CA GLY A 174 5.99 5.71 -5.76
C GLY A 174 7.03 6.82 -5.56
N MET A 175 6.98 7.56 -4.46
CA MET A 175 8.02 8.54 -4.10
C MET A 175 9.37 7.85 -3.85
N HIS A 176 9.40 6.71 -3.17
CA HIS A 176 10.61 5.90 -3.03
C HIS A 176 11.13 5.38 -4.36
N THR A 177 10.25 5.07 -5.32
CA THR A 177 10.66 4.64 -6.68
C THR A 177 11.46 5.74 -7.40
N TRP A 178 11.09 7.01 -7.24
CA TRP A 178 11.88 8.13 -7.73
C TRP A 178 13.25 8.20 -7.05
N VAL A 179 13.30 8.04 -5.71
CA VAL A 179 14.55 8.04 -4.93
C VAL A 179 15.45 6.90 -5.37
N TRP A 180 14.93 5.68 -5.53
CA TRP A 180 15.67 4.54 -6.06
C TRP A 180 16.30 4.85 -7.43
N GLY A 181 15.55 5.51 -8.30
CA GLY A 181 15.99 5.83 -9.65
C GLY A 181 17.25 6.69 -9.72
N TYR A 182 17.37 7.71 -8.87
CA TYR A 182 18.54 8.58 -8.88
C TYR A 182 19.66 8.15 -7.93
N THR A 183 19.34 7.46 -6.84
CA THR A 183 20.37 6.99 -5.88
C THR A 183 21.07 5.72 -6.36
N HIS A 184 20.39 4.89 -7.16
CA HIS A 184 20.91 3.62 -7.67
C HIS A 184 20.71 3.48 -9.19
N PRO A 185 21.21 4.42 -10.03
CA PRO A 185 20.78 4.58 -11.43
C PRO A 185 21.12 3.41 -12.36
N GLY A 186 22.03 2.50 -11.96
CA GLY A 186 22.40 1.31 -12.72
C GLY A 186 21.88 0.00 -12.13
N PHE A 187 21.06 0.07 -11.09
CA PHE A 187 20.67 -1.12 -10.32
C PHE A 187 19.35 -1.76 -10.78
N MET A 188 18.61 -1.14 -11.71
CA MET A 188 17.33 -1.65 -12.18
C MET A 188 17.15 -1.44 -13.69
N ASP A 189 16.31 -2.33 -14.30
CA ASP A 189 15.93 -2.22 -15.71
C ASP A 189 14.76 -1.27 -15.94
N ALA A 190 13.86 -1.09 -14.96
CA ALA A 190 12.66 -0.28 -15.09
C ALA A 190 12.20 0.33 -13.77
N LEU A 191 11.49 1.47 -13.87
CA LEU A 191 10.89 2.20 -12.76
C LEU A 191 9.42 2.53 -13.05
N MET A 192 8.51 2.21 -12.11
CA MET A 192 7.09 2.55 -12.24
C MET A 192 6.55 3.22 -10.97
N PRO A 193 6.73 4.53 -10.80
CA PRO A 193 6.08 5.28 -9.73
C PRO A 193 4.59 5.48 -10.02
N LEU A 194 3.72 5.02 -9.11
CA LEU A 194 2.28 5.17 -9.20
C LEU A 194 1.79 6.22 -8.18
N ALA A 195 0.92 7.12 -8.61
CA ALA A 195 0.27 8.14 -7.78
C ALA A 195 1.26 8.96 -6.93
N SER A 196 2.33 9.46 -7.54
CA SER A 196 3.37 10.25 -6.87
C SER A 196 3.97 11.28 -7.80
N ALA A 197 4.35 12.44 -7.25
CA ALA A 197 5.01 13.51 -7.99
C ALA A 197 6.49 13.63 -7.60
N PRO A 198 7.40 13.92 -8.55
CA PRO A 198 8.84 13.98 -8.31
C PRO A 198 9.32 15.39 -7.90
N VAL A 199 8.62 16.01 -6.98
CA VAL A 199 8.93 17.36 -6.47
C VAL A 199 8.69 17.41 -4.96
N GLN A 200 9.21 18.45 -4.33
CA GLN A 200 8.89 18.76 -2.93
C GLN A 200 7.37 18.76 -2.70
N ILE A 201 6.95 18.15 -1.60
CA ILE A 201 5.54 18.14 -1.21
C ILE A 201 5.13 19.54 -0.73
N ALA A 202 4.33 20.22 -1.55
CA ALA A 202 3.88 21.59 -1.33
C ALA A 202 2.35 21.72 -1.47
N GLY A 203 1.84 22.95 -1.40
CA GLY A 203 0.44 23.29 -1.64
C GLY A 203 -0.54 22.46 -0.82
N ARG A 204 -1.64 22.05 -1.46
CA ARG A 204 -2.73 21.29 -0.82
C ARG A 204 -2.26 20.01 -0.15
N ASN A 205 -1.38 19.24 -0.78
CA ASN A 205 -0.84 18.00 -0.21
C ASN A 205 -0.11 18.28 1.11
N ARG A 206 0.76 19.31 1.15
CA ARG A 206 1.45 19.70 2.39
C ARG A 206 0.48 20.18 3.46
N MET A 207 -0.51 20.98 3.08
CA MET A 207 -1.53 21.46 4.04
C MET A 207 -2.26 20.31 4.70
N MET A 208 -2.73 19.33 3.92
CA MET A 208 -3.44 18.15 4.48
C MET A 208 -2.54 17.31 5.39
N ARG A 209 -1.27 17.10 5.03
CA ARG A 209 -0.28 16.42 5.89
C ARG A 209 -0.06 17.18 7.20
N ARG A 210 -0.01 18.51 7.14
CA ARG A 210 0.10 19.34 8.34
C ARG A 210 -1.15 19.23 9.20
N MET A 211 -2.35 19.29 8.63
CA MET A 211 -3.62 19.14 9.34
C MET A 211 -3.71 17.77 10.04
N ILE A 212 -3.27 16.68 9.39
CA ILE A 212 -3.19 15.34 9.98
C ILE A 212 -2.30 15.35 11.23
N SER A 213 -1.12 15.95 11.11
CA SER A 213 -0.17 16.03 12.22
C SER A 213 -0.69 16.92 13.37
N ASP A 214 -1.32 18.03 13.03
CA ASP A 214 -1.86 18.97 14.03
C ASP A 214 -3.05 18.34 14.77
N ALA A 215 -3.94 17.61 14.08
CA ALA A 215 -5.06 16.92 14.72
C ALA A 215 -4.60 15.99 15.85
N ILE A 216 -3.46 15.33 15.70
CA ILE A 216 -2.90 14.46 16.74
C ILE A 216 -2.15 15.28 17.78
N ARG A 217 -1.23 16.19 17.37
CA ARG A 217 -0.32 16.89 18.27
C ARG A 217 -1.01 17.88 19.19
N THR A 218 -2.14 18.46 18.76
CA THR A 218 -2.92 19.41 19.57
C THR A 218 -3.90 18.73 20.51
N ASP A 219 -4.07 17.42 20.41
CA ASP A 219 -4.91 16.64 21.32
C ASP A 219 -4.19 16.45 22.67
N PRO A 220 -4.77 16.94 23.80
CA PRO A 220 -4.18 16.73 25.13
C PRO A 220 -3.99 15.24 25.48
N GLU A 221 -4.81 14.34 24.92
CA GLU A 221 -4.70 12.90 25.18
C GLU A 221 -3.46 12.28 24.51
N TRP A 222 -2.84 12.94 23.53
CA TRP A 222 -1.59 12.48 22.91
C TRP A 222 -0.39 12.51 23.87
N ARG A 223 -0.36 13.44 24.85
CA ARG A 223 0.65 13.51 25.92
C ARG A 223 2.10 13.48 25.43
N GLY A 224 2.40 14.14 24.31
CA GLY A 224 3.74 14.11 23.72
C GLY A 224 4.17 12.74 23.19
N GLY A 225 3.21 11.86 22.90
CA GLY A 225 3.45 10.51 22.39
C GLY A 225 3.37 9.41 23.46
N GLU A 226 3.17 9.75 24.73
CA GLU A 226 3.11 8.79 25.85
C GLU A 226 1.65 8.57 26.32
N TYR A 227 0.83 8.02 25.42
CA TYR A 227 -0.58 7.68 25.69
C TYR A 227 -0.76 6.17 25.97
N THR A 228 -1.79 5.81 26.72
CA THR A 228 -2.16 4.42 27.00
C THR A 228 -3.34 3.92 26.17
N ALA A 229 -4.12 4.86 25.63
CA ALA A 229 -5.18 4.61 24.66
C ALA A 229 -5.02 5.60 23.51
N GLN A 230 -5.44 5.24 22.31
CA GLN A 230 -5.31 6.11 21.13
C GLN A 230 -6.00 7.45 21.37
N PRO A 231 -5.30 8.59 21.14
CA PRO A 231 -5.86 9.92 21.33
C PRO A 231 -7.01 10.18 20.35
N ARG A 232 -8.00 10.96 20.73
CA ARG A 232 -9.15 11.30 19.86
C ARG A 232 -8.74 12.04 18.59
N GLY A 233 -7.65 12.78 18.65
CA GLY A 233 -7.04 13.46 17.50
C GLY A 233 -6.70 12.53 16.36
N LEU A 234 -6.46 11.23 16.62
CA LEU A 234 -6.27 10.23 15.57
C LEU A 234 -7.52 10.10 14.68
N ALA A 235 -8.73 10.18 15.23
CA ALA A 235 -9.95 10.16 14.43
C ALA A 235 -10.03 11.38 13.49
N GLY A 236 -9.69 12.57 14.00
CA GLY A 236 -9.59 13.79 13.18
C GLY A 236 -8.60 13.66 12.03
N ALA A 237 -7.42 13.09 12.31
CA ALA A 237 -6.41 12.80 11.30
C ALA A 237 -6.91 11.80 10.24
N VAL A 238 -7.66 10.77 10.63
CA VAL A 238 -8.29 9.80 9.72
C VAL A 238 -9.33 10.46 8.84
N HIS A 239 -10.15 11.39 9.34
CA HIS A 239 -11.11 12.13 8.52
C HIS A 239 -10.41 12.89 7.39
N ILE A 240 -9.31 13.57 7.69
CA ILE A 240 -8.52 14.30 6.69
C ILE A 240 -7.92 13.33 5.67
N LEU A 241 -7.35 12.22 6.14
CA LEU A 241 -6.79 11.17 5.28
C LEU A 241 -7.83 10.62 4.29
N MET A 242 -9.04 10.34 4.76
CA MET A 242 -10.14 9.86 3.90
C MET A 242 -10.48 10.84 2.80
N MET A 243 -10.64 12.13 3.14
CA MET A 243 -10.94 13.17 2.16
C MET A 243 -9.77 13.43 1.21
N MET A 244 -8.54 13.30 1.71
CA MET A 244 -7.32 13.44 0.91
C MET A 244 -7.22 12.36 -0.18
N THR A 245 -7.57 11.12 0.13
CA THR A 245 -7.29 9.96 -0.72
C THR A 245 -8.47 9.47 -1.55
N SER A 246 -9.69 9.92 -1.24
CA SER A 246 -10.90 9.60 -2.01
C SER A 246 -11.12 10.53 -3.19
N SER A 247 -12.06 10.17 -4.07
CA SER A 247 -12.56 11.05 -5.13
C SER A 247 -14.08 11.23 -5.05
N PRO A 248 -14.64 12.32 -5.62
CA PRO A 248 -16.09 12.54 -5.64
C PRO A 248 -16.88 11.38 -6.26
N LEU A 249 -16.33 10.70 -7.28
CA LEU A 249 -17.03 9.57 -7.91
C LEU A 249 -17.23 8.38 -6.97
N GLN A 250 -16.32 8.14 -6.04
CA GLN A 250 -16.48 7.09 -5.03
C GLN A 250 -17.66 7.38 -4.09
N GLN A 251 -18.03 8.64 -3.93
CA GLN A 251 -19.13 9.07 -3.06
C GLN A 251 -20.51 8.70 -3.63
N LYS A 252 -20.61 8.33 -4.92
CA LYS A 252 -21.83 7.78 -5.51
C LYS A 252 -22.35 6.54 -4.77
N ALA A 253 -21.50 5.82 -4.07
CA ALA A 253 -21.88 4.67 -3.24
C ALA A 253 -22.66 5.04 -1.97
N ALA A 254 -22.78 6.34 -1.64
CA ALA A 254 -23.47 6.85 -0.48
C ALA A 254 -24.45 7.98 -0.88
N PRO A 255 -25.55 7.66 -1.60
CA PRO A 255 -26.41 8.65 -2.23
C PRO A 255 -27.41 9.32 -1.26
N THR A 256 -27.53 8.85 -0.02
CA THR A 256 -28.37 9.47 1.03
C THR A 256 -27.53 9.92 2.20
N ARG A 257 -28.11 10.78 3.05
CA ARG A 257 -27.46 11.25 4.29
C ARG A 257 -27.05 10.06 5.16
N GLU A 258 -27.95 9.16 5.43
CA GLU A 258 -27.76 8.00 6.30
C GLU A 258 -26.69 7.04 5.72
N ALA A 259 -26.65 6.89 4.40
CA ALA A 259 -25.62 6.09 3.72
C ALA A 259 -24.23 6.75 3.85
N ALA A 260 -24.17 8.09 3.75
CA ALA A 260 -22.92 8.85 3.89
C ALA A 260 -22.39 8.79 5.33
N ASP A 261 -23.25 9.00 6.33
CA ASP A 261 -22.90 8.90 7.75
C ASP A 261 -22.38 7.47 8.07
N SER A 262 -23.12 6.45 7.63
CA SER A 262 -22.71 5.05 7.82
C SER A 262 -21.38 4.70 7.11
N LEU A 263 -21.12 5.25 5.92
CA LEU A 263 -19.86 5.06 5.21
C LEU A 263 -18.69 5.69 5.97
N LEU A 264 -18.87 6.92 6.45
CA LEU A 264 -17.88 7.62 7.27
C LEU A 264 -17.55 6.81 8.53
N GLU A 265 -18.55 6.44 9.33
CA GLU A 265 -18.36 5.69 10.58
C GLU A 265 -17.66 4.36 10.38
N ARG A 266 -18.08 3.55 9.39
CA ARG A 266 -17.44 2.27 9.09
C ARG A 266 -15.99 2.45 8.67
N THR A 267 -15.71 3.46 7.86
CA THR A 267 -14.37 3.72 7.35
C THR A 267 -13.44 4.20 8.47
N VAL A 268 -13.89 5.15 9.29
CA VAL A 268 -13.13 5.65 10.45
C VAL A 268 -12.86 4.50 11.43
N ARG A 269 -13.86 3.71 11.80
CA ARG A 269 -13.69 2.56 12.70
C ARG A 269 -12.67 1.56 12.18
N ARG A 270 -12.68 1.26 10.88
CA ARG A 270 -11.69 0.37 10.25
C ARG A 270 -10.27 0.92 10.36
N TYR A 271 -10.07 2.20 10.13
CA TYR A 271 -8.73 2.81 10.26
C TYR A 271 -8.27 2.83 11.71
N LEU A 272 -9.13 3.25 12.64
CA LEU A 272 -8.79 3.30 14.07
C LEU A 272 -8.49 1.93 14.68
N SER A 273 -8.98 0.84 14.10
CA SER A 273 -8.66 -0.52 14.59
C SER A 273 -7.23 -0.98 14.23
N THR A 274 -6.53 -0.28 13.36
CA THR A 274 -5.22 -0.70 12.84
C THR A 274 -4.14 0.38 12.89
N MET A 275 -4.52 1.65 13.11
CA MET A 275 -3.60 2.78 13.12
C MET A 275 -3.21 3.18 14.54
N ASP A 276 -1.99 3.64 14.67
CA ASP A 276 -1.43 4.24 15.86
C ASP A 276 -1.07 5.72 15.60
N ALA A 277 -1.29 6.58 16.57
CA ALA A 277 -1.09 8.02 16.40
C ALA A 277 0.38 8.38 16.19
N ASN A 278 1.31 7.75 16.93
CA ASN A 278 2.75 8.02 16.74
C ASN A 278 3.23 7.48 15.39
N ASP A 279 2.83 6.24 15.00
CA ASP A 279 3.20 5.68 13.71
C ASP A 279 2.72 6.58 12.57
N MET A 280 1.49 7.12 12.69
CA MET A 280 0.93 8.04 11.70
C MET A 280 1.72 9.36 11.63
N LEU A 281 2.06 9.96 12.77
CA LEU A 281 2.85 11.20 12.81
C LEU A 281 4.20 11.01 12.11
N TYR A 282 4.92 9.94 12.43
CA TYR A 282 6.23 9.66 11.86
C TYR A 282 6.15 9.36 10.36
N ALA A 283 5.14 8.57 9.92
CA ALA A 283 4.93 8.26 8.51
C ALA A 283 4.67 9.51 7.66
N PHE A 284 3.90 10.47 8.19
CA PHE A 284 3.64 11.74 7.49
C PHE A 284 4.83 12.71 7.55
N ASP A 285 5.60 12.71 8.65
CA ASP A 285 6.80 13.54 8.79
C ASP A 285 7.97 13.04 7.93
N ALA A 286 8.07 11.74 7.67
CA ALA A 286 9.15 11.14 6.88
C ALA A 286 9.34 11.75 5.49
N SER A 287 8.32 12.42 4.96
CA SER A 287 8.33 13.09 3.66
C SER A 287 8.77 14.56 3.71
N ARG A 288 9.21 15.07 4.87
CA ARG A 288 9.50 16.50 5.07
C ARG A 288 10.58 17.05 4.14
N ASP A 289 11.58 16.23 3.85
CA ASP A 289 12.77 16.59 3.07
C ASP A 289 12.73 16.00 1.64
N TYR A 290 11.63 15.34 1.26
CA TYR A 290 11.47 14.73 -0.05
C TYR A 290 11.44 15.78 -1.16
N ASP A 291 12.47 15.77 -2.03
CA ASP A 291 12.52 16.54 -3.27
C ASP A 291 13.46 15.86 -4.29
N PRO A 292 13.00 14.96 -5.14
CA PRO A 292 13.83 14.36 -6.18
C PRO A 292 14.08 15.29 -7.38
N SER A 293 13.42 16.44 -7.45
CA SER A 293 13.46 17.31 -8.63
C SER A 293 14.89 17.73 -9.07
N PRO A 294 15.87 17.96 -8.18
CA PRO A 294 17.24 18.27 -8.61
C PRO A 294 17.96 17.08 -9.29
N HIS A 295 17.48 15.84 -9.06
CA HIS A 295 18.18 14.61 -9.41
C HIS A 295 17.56 13.84 -10.58
N LEU A 296 16.46 14.33 -11.18
CA LEU A 296 15.71 13.61 -12.22
C LEU A 296 16.56 13.23 -13.44
N GLY A 297 17.52 14.08 -13.81
CA GLY A 297 18.46 13.81 -14.90
C GLY A 297 19.44 12.67 -14.65
N ALA A 298 19.60 12.23 -13.39
CA ALA A 298 20.47 11.09 -13.04
C ALA A 298 19.76 9.73 -13.22
N ILE A 299 18.45 9.69 -13.39
CA ILE A 299 17.68 8.46 -13.60
C ILE A 299 17.99 7.89 -14.98
N ARG A 300 18.57 6.67 -15.04
CA ARG A 300 19.00 6.03 -16.29
C ARG A 300 18.00 5.01 -16.83
N ALA A 301 17.32 4.29 -15.93
CA ALA A 301 16.37 3.28 -16.33
C ALA A 301 15.13 3.91 -17.01
N PRO A 302 14.49 3.22 -17.96
CA PRO A 302 13.15 3.59 -18.42
C PRO A 302 12.21 3.79 -17.24
N LEU A 303 11.52 4.92 -17.22
CA LEU A 303 10.60 5.29 -16.15
C LEU A 303 9.23 5.60 -16.73
N LEU A 304 8.19 4.95 -16.22
CA LEU A 304 6.80 5.22 -16.55
C LEU A 304 6.03 5.65 -15.29
N ALA A 305 5.85 6.95 -15.13
CA ALA A 305 4.99 7.50 -14.09
C ALA A 305 3.52 7.36 -14.49
N VAL A 306 2.67 6.91 -13.57
CA VAL A 306 1.23 6.75 -13.82
C VAL A 306 0.44 7.40 -12.69
N ASN A 307 -0.53 8.24 -13.06
CA ASN A 307 -1.47 8.84 -12.13
C ASN A 307 -2.89 8.81 -12.70
N SER A 308 -3.92 9.02 -11.87
CA SER A 308 -5.30 9.14 -12.32
C SER A 308 -5.79 10.57 -12.24
N ALA A 309 -6.66 10.96 -13.17
CA ALA A 309 -7.12 12.33 -13.31
C ALA A 309 -8.05 12.80 -12.16
N ASP A 310 -8.55 11.86 -11.35
CA ASP A 310 -9.33 12.13 -10.16
C ASP A 310 -8.51 12.03 -8.85
N ASP A 311 -7.16 12.00 -8.93
CA ASP A 311 -6.27 11.98 -7.76
C ASP A 311 -6.17 13.36 -7.12
N LEU A 312 -6.75 13.53 -5.94
CA LEU A 312 -6.72 14.79 -5.19
C LEU A 312 -5.44 14.99 -4.35
N VAL A 313 -4.58 13.98 -4.26
CA VAL A 313 -3.25 14.09 -3.62
C VAL A 313 -2.24 14.66 -4.58
N ASN A 314 -2.27 14.21 -5.85
CA ASN A 314 -1.42 14.70 -6.94
C ASN A 314 -2.32 15.19 -8.09
N PRO A 315 -3.03 16.30 -7.90
CA PRO A 315 -4.03 16.77 -8.88
C PRO A 315 -3.35 17.16 -10.19
N PRO A 316 -3.85 16.65 -11.33
CA PRO A 316 -3.22 16.87 -12.64
C PRO A 316 -3.27 18.33 -13.09
N GLU A 317 -4.21 19.13 -12.56
CA GLU A 317 -4.36 20.55 -12.87
C GLU A 317 -3.09 21.37 -12.54
N LEU A 318 -2.21 20.85 -11.69
CA LEU A 318 -0.94 21.48 -11.35
C LEU A 318 0.13 21.28 -12.44
N GLY A 319 -0.07 20.39 -13.41
CA GLY A 319 0.86 20.13 -14.52
C GLY A 319 2.26 19.66 -14.07
N ILE A 320 2.38 19.13 -12.86
CA ILE A 320 3.68 18.80 -12.26
C ILE A 320 4.33 17.65 -13.01
N LEU A 321 3.61 16.53 -13.17
CA LEU A 321 4.17 15.34 -13.82
C LEU A 321 4.49 15.57 -15.28
N GLU A 322 3.65 16.30 -16.00
CA GLU A 322 3.86 16.67 -17.42
C GLU A 322 5.13 17.52 -17.60
N ARG A 323 5.42 18.39 -16.65
CA ARG A 323 6.60 19.26 -16.68
C ARG A 323 7.86 18.48 -16.28
N GLU A 324 7.83 17.81 -15.14
CA GLU A 324 9.02 17.23 -14.54
C GLU A 324 9.48 15.94 -15.24
N ILE A 325 8.58 15.18 -15.85
CA ILE A 325 8.95 13.95 -16.55
C ILE A 325 9.91 14.20 -17.72
N ARG A 326 9.87 15.39 -18.32
CA ARG A 326 10.76 15.79 -19.41
C ARG A 326 12.23 15.88 -19.00
N ARG A 327 12.50 15.95 -17.69
CA ARG A 327 13.85 16.01 -17.12
C ARG A 327 14.44 14.60 -16.89
N VAL A 328 13.62 13.55 -17.02
CA VAL A 328 14.07 12.15 -16.95
C VAL A 328 14.41 11.68 -18.37
N PRO A 329 15.66 11.30 -18.68
CA PRO A 329 16.09 11.00 -20.06
C PRO A 329 15.23 9.94 -20.77
N ARG A 330 14.75 8.94 -20.06
CA ARG A 330 13.88 7.88 -20.57
C ARG A 330 12.53 7.87 -19.84
N GLY A 331 12.04 9.06 -19.46
CA GLY A 331 10.82 9.26 -18.71
C GLY A 331 9.58 9.36 -19.61
N ARG A 332 8.52 8.68 -19.19
CA ARG A 332 7.16 8.80 -19.76
C ARG A 332 6.16 9.00 -18.63
N PHE A 333 5.07 9.70 -18.93
CA PHE A 333 3.96 9.91 -18.01
C PHE A 333 2.64 9.48 -18.66
N VAL A 334 1.79 8.85 -17.88
CA VAL A 334 0.42 8.49 -18.26
C VAL A 334 -0.55 9.04 -17.22
N LEU A 335 -1.50 9.84 -17.68
CA LEU A 335 -2.65 10.28 -16.92
C LEU A 335 -3.86 9.42 -17.31
N ILE A 336 -4.35 8.59 -16.37
CA ILE A 336 -5.54 7.76 -16.57
C ILE A 336 -6.77 8.65 -16.46
N PRO A 337 -7.65 8.71 -17.49
CA PRO A 337 -8.87 9.51 -17.43
C PRO A 337 -9.78 9.05 -16.28
N THR A 338 -10.45 10.02 -15.65
CA THR A 338 -11.50 9.75 -14.66
C THR A 338 -12.59 8.87 -15.23
N SER A 339 -12.97 7.82 -14.51
CA SER A 339 -14.03 6.89 -14.89
C SER A 339 -14.63 6.20 -13.66
N ASP A 340 -15.69 5.42 -13.85
CA ASP A 340 -16.27 4.60 -12.77
C ASP A 340 -15.31 3.47 -12.30
N ALA A 341 -14.24 3.18 -13.04
CA ALA A 341 -13.18 2.26 -12.64
C ALA A 341 -12.10 2.92 -11.77
N THR A 342 -11.94 4.25 -11.83
CA THR A 342 -10.95 4.96 -11.02
C THR A 342 -11.43 5.18 -9.56
N ARG A 343 -10.50 5.38 -8.65
CA ARG A 343 -10.73 5.53 -7.20
C ARG A 343 -9.94 6.68 -6.61
N GLY A 344 -9.80 7.78 -7.35
CA GLY A 344 -8.95 8.89 -6.92
C GLY A 344 -7.51 8.42 -6.69
N HIS A 345 -6.92 8.84 -5.60
CA HIS A 345 -5.57 8.37 -5.21
C HIS A 345 -5.47 6.84 -5.12
N GLY A 346 -6.53 6.18 -4.67
CA GLY A 346 -6.59 4.71 -4.54
C GLY A 346 -6.54 3.92 -5.86
N THR A 347 -6.62 4.57 -7.02
CA THR A 347 -6.48 3.94 -8.34
C THR A 347 -5.16 3.19 -8.48
N HIS A 348 -4.10 3.64 -7.81
CA HIS A 348 -2.80 2.96 -7.78
C HIS A 348 -2.87 1.50 -7.28
N SER A 349 -3.90 1.13 -6.51
CA SER A 349 -4.09 -0.23 -5.98
C SER A 349 -4.90 -1.15 -6.92
N LEU A 350 -5.23 -0.69 -8.12
CA LEU A 350 -6.09 -1.39 -9.08
C LEU A 350 -5.34 -1.76 -10.37
N PRO A 351 -4.59 -2.87 -10.40
CA PRO A 351 -3.86 -3.33 -11.59
C PRO A 351 -4.71 -3.46 -12.85
N ASP A 352 -5.99 -3.78 -12.72
CA ASP A 352 -6.91 -3.86 -13.86
C ASP A 352 -7.03 -2.51 -14.62
N VAL A 353 -6.74 -1.38 -13.94
CA VAL A 353 -6.83 -0.04 -14.54
C VAL A 353 -5.52 0.36 -15.23
N TRP A 354 -4.38 0.02 -14.65
CA TRP A 354 -3.07 0.49 -15.12
C TRP A 354 -2.14 -0.63 -15.61
N GLY A 355 -2.49 -1.91 -15.46
CA GLY A 355 -1.60 -3.05 -15.77
C GLY A 355 -1.10 -3.08 -17.22
N ARG A 356 -1.87 -2.58 -18.21
CA ARG A 356 -1.41 -2.44 -19.59
C ARG A 356 -0.14 -1.60 -19.73
N TYR A 357 -0.01 -0.55 -18.91
CA TYR A 357 1.16 0.31 -18.93
C TYR A 357 2.39 -0.36 -18.29
N LEU A 358 2.17 -1.23 -17.29
CA LEU A 358 3.22 -2.10 -16.78
C LEU A 358 3.70 -3.08 -17.85
N ALA A 359 2.79 -3.68 -18.63
CA ALA A 359 3.15 -4.57 -19.74
C ALA A 359 4.00 -3.85 -20.80
N GLU A 360 3.61 -2.63 -21.18
CA GLU A 360 4.39 -1.78 -22.09
C GLU A 360 5.80 -1.49 -21.55
N LEU A 361 5.91 -1.11 -20.28
CA LEU A 361 7.18 -0.80 -19.63
C LEU A 361 8.10 -2.03 -19.59
N LEU A 362 7.58 -3.18 -19.20
CA LEU A 362 8.33 -4.43 -19.15
C LEU A 362 8.85 -4.83 -20.55
N ALA A 363 8.03 -4.73 -21.59
CA ALA A 363 8.45 -5.02 -22.95
C ALA A 363 9.54 -4.05 -23.47
N GLN A 364 9.43 -2.76 -23.16
CA GLN A 364 10.39 -1.73 -23.59
C GLN A 364 11.72 -1.76 -22.84
N SER A 365 11.76 -2.40 -21.68
CA SER A 365 12.94 -2.51 -20.81
C SER A 365 13.56 -3.92 -20.79
N GLU A 366 13.11 -4.82 -21.68
CA GLU A 366 13.79 -6.09 -21.86
C GLU A 366 15.20 -5.82 -22.42
N THR A 367 16.21 -6.27 -21.69
CA THR A 367 17.59 -6.31 -22.19
C THR A 367 17.68 -7.54 -23.10
N PRO A 368 18.24 -7.41 -24.33
CA PRO A 368 18.41 -8.53 -25.26
C PRO A 368 19.18 -9.69 -24.65
#